data_80186afa0bbed58974a2579e0219af58
#
_entry.id   80186afa0bbed58974a2579e0219af58
#
_cell.length_a   1.000
_cell.length_b   1.000
_cell.length_c   1.000
_cell.angle_alpha   90.00
_cell.angle_beta   90.00
_cell.angle_gamma   90.00
#
_symmetry.space_group_name_H-M   'P 1'
#
loop_
_entity.id
_entity.type
_entity.pdbx_description
1 polymer ?
#
loop_
_entity_poly.entity_id
_entity_poly.type
_entity_poly.pdbx_seq_one_letter_code
_entity_poly.pdbx_strand_id
1 'polypeptide(L)'
;MAKYKRRPKVKRYRRSFYSRGMRIRKIVGIVVLVAVVLAAAWFAAPHVLDWATHTWYTVVKDRDLEAESASRAAASSQAAASAAASEAASSAASEPEEDVFDGKAIVSGRWAELDTAALTDDDTLRTTAQQLKAQGVEYAVLTLKDAAGNIYYASQVAAAAGGIVAEPLDAGHIAAILREEKLIPVAQLAAFKDPISPRTDPSMAIHYNGSALWLDAQKNGNPWLNPYSTAAVEYVGDLVEEVQQLGFEQVVLTNVQFPKLSKKQDYGTTNGVSRADQLKADIAALQDRFSGKGTLWFSYTLDQCKNSSVALDVPALTLGVQNLLVTSDAAMDADALQALETAATDAGVENLTVHAADRFETDRVSG
;
A
#
# COMPACT_ATOMS: atom_id res chain seq x y z
N MET A 1 -34.32 -66.22 -53.52
CA MET A 1 -33.84 -65.32 -52.42
C MET A 1 -32.43 -65.71 -52.05
N ALA A 2 -31.38 -64.93 -52.44
CA ALA A 2 -29.98 -65.24 -52.24
C ALA A 2 -29.52 -64.65 -50.89
N LYS A 3 -29.03 -65.49 -49.96
CA LYS A 3 -28.48 -65.11 -48.68
C LYS A 3 -27.07 -64.48 -48.84
N TYR A 4 -26.93 -63.21 -48.57
CA TYR A 4 -25.66 -62.51 -48.59
C TYR A 4 -24.80 -62.94 -47.40
N LYS A 5 -23.67 -63.57 -47.57
CA LYS A 5 -22.68 -63.94 -46.54
C LYS A 5 -21.83 -62.74 -46.25
N ARG A 6 -21.93 -62.20 -45.00
CA ARG A 6 -21.03 -61.12 -44.48
C ARG A 6 -19.59 -61.67 -44.40
N ARG A 7 -18.64 -60.99 -45.02
CA ARG A 7 -17.20 -61.25 -44.88
C ARG A 7 -16.69 -60.87 -43.52
N PRO A 8 -15.82 -61.65 -42.86
CA PRO A 8 -15.27 -61.29 -41.56
C PRO A 8 -14.28 -60.10 -41.65
N LYS A 9 -14.37 -59.11 -40.76
CA LYS A 9 -13.43 -57.98 -40.67
C LYS A 9 -12.07 -58.48 -40.18
N VAL A 10 -11.02 -58.42 -40.98
CA VAL A 10 -9.64 -58.72 -40.62
C VAL A 10 -9.10 -57.59 -39.76
N LYS A 11 -8.80 -57.83 -38.44
CA LYS A 11 -8.11 -56.92 -37.57
C LYS A 11 -6.63 -56.84 -37.96
N ARG A 12 -6.18 -55.72 -38.54
CA ARG A 12 -4.77 -55.48 -38.80
C ARG A 12 -4.07 -55.19 -37.48
N TYR A 13 -3.30 -56.11 -36.94
CA TYR A 13 -2.37 -55.90 -35.84
C TYR A 13 -1.14 -55.15 -36.38
N ARG A 14 -0.97 -53.88 -36.02
CA ARG A 14 0.31 -53.19 -36.18
C ARG A 14 1.28 -53.75 -35.12
N ARG A 15 2.16 -54.64 -35.50
CA ARG A 15 3.29 -55.07 -34.65
C ARG A 15 4.25 -53.88 -34.50
N SER A 16 4.38 -53.38 -33.26
CA SER A 16 5.40 -52.41 -32.92
C SER A 16 6.75 -53.13 -32.88
N PHE A 17 7.67 -52.77 -33.76
CA PHE A 17 9.02 -53.35 -33.87
C PHE A 17 9.99 -52.99 -32.73
N TYR A 18 9.55 -52.22 -31.73
CA TYR A 18 10.40 -51.85 -30.61
C TYR A 18 10.23 -52.81 -29.44
N SER A 19 11.33 -53.52 -29.06
CA SER A 19 11.39 -54.31 -27.82
C SER A 19 11.26 -53.39 -26.60
N ARG A 20 10.73 -53.92 -25.45
CA ARG A 20 10.62 -53.17 -24.17
C ARG A 20 11.95 -52.51 -23.76
N GLY A 21 13.09 -53.22 -23.99
CA GLY A 21 14.42 -52.70 -23.65
C GLY A 21 14.85 -51.48 -24.49
N MET A 22 14.45 -51.42 -25.80
CA MET A 22 14.74 -50.23 -26.61
C MET A 22 13.91 -49.01 -26.20
N ARG A 23 12.67 -49.20 -25.74
CA ARG A 23 11.83 -48.10 -25.23
C ARG A 23 12.40 -47.54 -23.92
N ILE A 24 12.83 -48.41 -22.99
CA ILE A 24 13.44 -48.01 -21.74
C ILE A 24 14.75 -47.25 -21.98
N ARG A 25 15.62 -47.73 -22.87
CA ARG A 25 16.88 -47.04 -23.22
C ARG A 25 16.62 -45.64 -23.82
N LYS A 26 15.60 -45.48 -24.66
CA LYS A 26 15.23 -44.16 -25.20
C LYS A 26 14.69 -43.21 -24.11
N ILE A 27 13.84 -43.69 -23.19
CA ILE A 27 13.32 -42.91 -22.11
C ILE A 27 14.45 -42.48 -21.16
N VAL A 28 15.34 -43.42 -20.79
CA VAL A 28 16.50 -43.09 -19.94
C VAL A 28 17.41 -42.08 -20.64
N GLY A 29 17.67 -42.23 -21.96
CA GLY A 29 18.46 -41.24 -22.70
C GLY A 29 17.84 -39.85 -22.72
N ILE A 30 16.51 -39.75 -22.87
CA ILE A 30 15.79 -38.44 -22.82
C ILE A 30 15.87 -37.84 -21.42
N VAL A 31 15.68 -38.62 -20.35
CA VAL A 31 15.76 -38.13 -18.96
C VAL A 31 17.17 -37.62 -18.63
N VAL A 32 18.21 -38.37 -19.07
CA VAL A 32 19.61 -37.91 -18.86
C VAL A 32 19.89 -36.64 -19.64
N LEU A 33 19.40 -36.54 -20.89
CA LEU A 33 19.59 -35.33 -21.68
C LEU A 33 18.89 -34.12 -21.08
N VAL A 34 17.67 -34.27 -20.57
CA VAL A 34 16.94 -33.23 -19.88
C VAL A 34 17.67 -32.80 -18.58
N ALA A 35 18.17 -33.77 -17.82
CA ALA A 35 18.95 -33.48 -16.59
C ALA A 35 20.24 -32.70 -16.90
N VAL A 36 20.94 -33.04 -17.97
CA VAL A 36 22.16 -32.32 -18.41
C VAL A 36 21.82 -30.90 -18.87
N VAL A 37 20.72 -30.72 -19.62
CA VAL A 37 20.28 -29.39 -20.05
C VAL A 37 19.87 -28.51 -18.87
N LEU A 38 19.17 -29.06 -17.88
CA LEU A 38 18.80 -28.35 -16.67
C LEU A 38 20.03 -27.98 -15.80
N ALA A 39 21.00 -28.89 -15.69
CA ALA A 39 22.24 -28.60 -14.99
C ALA A 39 23.06 -27.50 -15.71
N ALA A 40 23.17 -27.58 -17.04
CA ALA A 40 23.84 -26.54 -17.84
C ALA A 40 23.14 -25.19 -17.73
N ALA A 41 21.79 -25.16 -17.76
CA ALA A 41 21.01 -23.97 -17.57
C ALA A 41 21.22 -23.35 -16.15
N TRP A 42 21.26 -24.19 -15.12
CA TRP A 42 21.52 -23.76 -13.75
C TRP A 42 22.91 -23.10 -13.57
N PHE A 43 23.94 -23.64 -14.19
CA PHE A 43 25.30 -23.09 -14.13
C PHE A 43 25.47 -21.86 -15.06
N ALA A 44 24.75 -21.79 -16.18
CA ALA A 44 24.84 -20.69 -17.12
C ALA A 44 23.95 -19.49 -16.76
N ALA A 45 22.86 -19.71 -16.02
CA ALA A 45 21.89 -18.67 -15.70
C ALA A 45 22.48 -17.41 -15.05
N PRO A 46 23.33 -17.49 -14.01
CA PRO A 46 23.90 -16.28 -13.41
C PRO A 46 24.79 -15.51 -14.40
N HIS A 47 25.59 -16.18 -15.22
CA HIS A 47 26.46 -15.52 -16.21
C HIS A 47 25.71 -14.90 -17.39
N VAL A 48 24.59 -15.51 -17.79
CA VAL A 48 23.74 -14.96 -18.86
C VAL A 48 22.94 -13.76 -18.35
N LEU A 49 22.47 -13.81 -17.11
CA LEU A 49 21.77 -12.68 -16.48
C LEU A 49 22.73 -11.50 -16.27
N ASP A 50 23.93 -11.74 -15.74
CA ASP A 50 24.96 -10.69 -15.58
C ASP A 50 25.35 -10.08 -16.93
N TRP A 51 25.56 -10.90 -17.96
CA TRP A 51 25.88 -10.41 -19.30
C TRP A 51 24.70 -9.62 -19.91
N ALA A 52 23.47 -10.11 -19.76
CA ALA A 52 22.30 -9.45 -20.30
C ALA A 52 22.00 -8.11 -19.59
N THR A 53 22.15 -8.06 -18.26
CA THR A 53 21.98 -6.82 -17.49
C THR A 53 23.10 -5.82 -17.84
N HIS A 54 24.36 -6.25 -17.90
CA HIS A 54 25.46 -5.39 -18.25
C HIS A 54 25.31 -4.84 -19.68
N THR A 55 24.91 -5.70 -20.64
CA THR A 55 24.69 -5.28 -22.04
C THR A 55 23.49 -4.35 -22.18
N TRP A 56 22.42 -4.60 -21.41
CA TRP A 56 21.24 -3.72 -21.37
C TRP A 56 21.60 -2.33 -20.84
N TYR A 57 22.36 -2.25 -19.75
CA TYR A 57 22.76 -0.98 -19.17
C TYR A 57 23.75 -0.20 -20.03
N THR A 58 24.68 -0.88 -20.71
CA THR A 58 25.69 -0.20 -21.53
C THR A 58 25.20 0.15 -22.92
N VAL A 59 24.34 -0.67 -23.55
CA VAL A 59 23.95 -0.50 -24.96
C VAL A 59 22.57 0.17 -25.12
N VAL A 60 21.61 -0.10 -24.22
CA VAL A 60 20.24 0.41 -24.37
C VAL A 60 20.01 1.71 -23.59
N LYS A 61 20.67 1.89 -22.44
CA LYS A 61 20.51 3.12 -21.64
C LYS A 61 21.58 4.18 -21.90
N ASP A 62 22.63 3.85 -22.65
CA ASP A 62 23.75 4.77 -22.96
C ASP A 62 24.24 5.53 -21.70
N ARG A 63 24.25 4.83 -20.55
CA ARG A 63 24.57 5.40 -19.25
C ARG A 63 25.98 5.01 -18.84
N ASP A 64 26.84 5.98 -18.84
CA ASP A 64 28.16 5.87 -18.24
C ASP A 64 28.03 6.05 -16.72
N LEU A 65 27.94 4.91 -16.01
CA LEU A 65 27.71 4.87 -14.55
C LEU A 65 28.81 5.57 -13.75
N GLU A 66 30.02 5.63 -14.28
CA GLU A 66 31.12 6.37 -13.65
C GLU A 66 30.96 7.89 -13.85
N ALA A 67 30.52 8.34 -15.02
CA ALA A 67 30.22 9.75 -15.25
C ALA A 67 28.98 10.22 -14.47
N GLU A 68 27.97 9.35 -14.33
CA GLU A 68 26.77 9.65 -13.53
C GLU A 68 27.06 9.69 -12.02
N SER A 69 27.93 8.81 -11.50
CA SER A 69 28.36 8.85 -10.10
C SER A 69 29.20 10.07 -9.79
N ALA A 70 30.08 10.47 -10.70
CA ALA A 70 30.89 11.68 -10.59
C ALA A 70 30.03 12.96 -10.67
N SER A 71 29.02 12.98 -11.55
CA SER A 71 28.09 14.11 -11.65
C SER A 71 27.16 14.23 -10.45
N ARG A 72 26.73 13.10 -9.85
CA ARG A 72 25.98 13.10 -8.58
C ARG A 72 26.80 13.57 -7.39
N ALA A 73 28.08 13.15 -7.33
CA ALA A 73 28.99 13.63 -6.29
C ALA A 73 29.27 15.14 -6.43
N ALA A 74 29.40 15.67 -7.67
CA ALA A 74 29.55 17.09 -7.91
C ALA A 74 28.24 17.86 -7.59
N ALA A 75 27.07 17.33 -7.95
CA ALA A 75 25.77 17.93 -7.63
C ALA A 75 25.49 17.94 -6.12
N SER A 76 25.86 16.89 -5.39
CA SER A 76 25.71 16.84 -3.92
C SER A 76 26.64 17.82 -3.22
N SER A 77 27.86 18.04 -3.71
CA SER A 77 28.78 19.06 -3.16
C SER A 77 28.32 20.48 -3.48
N GLN A 78 27.74 20.73 -4.67
CA GLN A 78 27.13 22.01 -4.99
C GLN A 78 25.83 22.27 -4.20
N ALA A 79 25.01 21.25 -3.98
CA ALA A 79 23.81 21.35 -3.14
C ALA A 79 24.17 21.62 -1.67
N ALA A 80 25.23 20.97 -1.16
CA ALA A 80 25.72 21.25 0.19
C ALA A 80 26.31 22.67 0.33
N ALA A 81 26.99 23.17 -0.70
CA ALA A 81 27.51 24.53 -0.72
C ALA A 81 26.40 25.59 -0.85
N SER A 82 25.34 25.31 -1.63
CA SER A 82 24.18 26.21 -1.74
C SER A 82 23.27 26.14 -0.49
N ALA A 83 23.16 25.00 0.18
CA ALA A 83 22.47 24.87 1.45
C ALA A 83 23.18 25.68 2.55
N ALA A 84 24.53 25.57 2.63
CA ALA A 84 25.31 26.37 3.60
C ALA A 84 25.24 27.88 3.32
N ALA A 85 25.16 28.29 2.05
CA ALA A 85 24.97 29.71 1.69
C ALA A 85 23.54 30.20 1.94
N SER A 86 22.54 29.31 1.86
CA SER A 86 21.13 29.59 2.18
C SER A 86 20.91 29.68 3.69
N GLU A 87 21.58 28.83 4.48
CA GLU A 87 21.56 28.93 5.95
C GLU A 87 22.17 30.23 6.45
N ALA A 88 23.28 30.70 5.83
CA ALA A 88 23.90 31.96 6.19
C ALA A 88 23.07 33.21 5.82
N ALA A 89 22.21 33.11 4.79
CA ALA A 89 21.26 34.16 4.38
C ALA A 89 19.93 34.13 5.14
N SER A 90 19.53 32.97 5.67
CA SER A 90 18.28 32.79 6.43
C SER A 90 18.40 33.19 7.91
N SER A 91 19.60 33.34 8.43
CA SER A 91 19.80 33.75 9.84
C SER A 91 19.52 35.23 10.13
N ALA A 92 19.03 35.99 9.13
CA ALA A 92 18.70 37.40 9.27
C ALA A 92 17.23 37.77 9.07
N ALA A 93 16.33 36.78 8.92
CA ALA A 93 14.90 37.07 8.74
C ALA A 93 14.05 36.08 9.55
N SER A 94 13.41 36.62 10.58
CA SER A 94 12.35 36.05 11.43
C SER A 94 12.70 34.75 12.17
N GLU A 95 12.73 34.85 13.49
CA GLU A 95 12.55 33.71 14.38
C GLU A 95 11.34 32.90 13.85
N PRO A 96 11.46 31.57 13.65
CA PRO A 96 10.29 30.74 13.55
C PRO A 96 9.56 30.93 14.88
N GLU A 97 8.28 31.28 14.84
CA GLU A 97 7.42 31.02 15.98
C GLU A 97 7.60 29.51 16.24
N GLU A 98 8.32 29.17 17.31
CA GLU A 98 8.28 27.82 17.82
C GLU A 98 6.82 27.57 18.13
N ASP A 99 6.15 26.76 17.32
CA ASP A 99 4.90 26.13 17.69
C ASP A 99 5.22 25.44 19.03
N VAL A 100 4.86 26.07 20.13
CA VAL A 100 5.00 25.49 21.46
C VAL A 100 4.01 24.34 21.49
N PHE A 101 4.50 23.18 21.12
CA PHE A 101 3.78 21.91 21.21
C PHE A 101 3.61 21.66 22.74
N ASP A 102 2.49 22.02 23.28
CA ASP A 102 2.12 21.96 24.69
C ASP A 102 1.82 20.51 25.16
N GLY A 103 2.39 19.49 24.50
CA GLY A 103 2.17 18.08 24.79
C GLY A 103 0.83 17.56 24.26
N LYS A 104 0.07 18.36 23.53
CA LYS A 104 -1.15 17.98 22.85
C LYS A 104 -0.86 17.66 21.40
N ALA A 105 -1.38 16.56 20.95
CA ALA A 105 -1.17 15.99 19.65
C ALA A 105 -1.93 16.74 18.54
N ILE A 106 -1.54 17.95 18.22
CA ILE A 106 -2.27 18.79 17.28
C ILE A 106 -1.43 19.07 16.05
N VAL A 107 -1.93 18.64 14.89
CA VAL A 107 -1.37 19.06 13.60
C VAL A 107 -1.90 20.45 13.27
N SER A 108 -0.99 21.38 12.97
CA SER A 108 -1.36 22.69 12.48
C SER A 108 -1.84 22.60 11.05
N GLY A 109 -2.97 23.21 10.77
CA GLY A 109 -3.44 23.39 9.41
C GLY A 109 -4.72 22.64 9.07
N ARG A 110 -5.32 23.02 7.96
CA ARG A 110 -6.60 22.52 7.48
C ARG A 110 -6.35 21.49 6.39
N TRP A 111 -7.15 20.42 6.40
CA TRP A 111 -7.07 19.32 5.44
C TRP A 111 -8.24 19.40 4.47
N ALA A 112 -8.00 19.09 3.20
CA ALA A 112 -9.04 18.94 2.19
C ALA A 112 -8.80 17.73 1.31
N GLU A 113 -9.85 16.98 1.01
CA GLU A 113 -9.79 15.88 0.05
C GLU A 113 -9.84 16.41 -1.38
N LEU A 114 -8.99 15.86 -2.25
CA LEU A 114 -9.01 16.09 -3.68
C LEU A 114 -9.86 15.01 -4.36
N ASP A 115 -10.80 15.44 -5.19
CA ASP A 115 -11.50 14.52 -6.09
C ASP A 115 -10.55 14.07 -7.22
N THR A 116 -10.06 12.83 -7.13
CA THR A 116 -9.15 12.26 -8.14
C THR A 116 -9.77 12.25 -9.54
N ALA A 117 -11.08 12.13 -9.66
CA ALA A 117 -11.77 12.17 -10.95
C ALA A 117 -11.80 13.57 -11.60
N ALA A 118 -11.59 14.61 -10.80
CA ALA A 118 -11.52 16.00 -11.28
C ALA A 118 -10.09 16.43 -11.68
N LEU A 119 -9.07 15.63 -11.39
CA LEU A 119 -7.66 15.91 -11.71
C LEU A 119 -7.34 15.49 -13.16
N THR A 120 -7.91 16.18 -14.12
CA THR A 120 -7.81 15.80 -15.54
C THR A 120 -6.55 16.33 -16.23
N ASP A 121 -5.98 17.41 -15.72
CA ASP A 121 -4.78 18.08 -16.26
C ASP A 121 -4.13 18.98 -15.21
N ASP A 122 -2.90 19.41 -15.50
CA ASP A 122 -2.09 20.24 -14.61
C ASP A 122 -2.72 21.61 -14.30
N ASP A 123 -3.39 22.23 -15.26
CA ASP A 123 -4.00 23.56 -15.09
C ASP A 123 -5.20 23.46 -14.12
N THR A 124 -6.00 22.41 -14.24
CA THR A 124 -7.11 22.12 -13.32
C THR A 124 -6.56 21.83 -11.91
N LEU A 125 -5.51 21.03 -11.79
CA LEU A 125 -4.88 20.72 -10.50
C LEU A 125 -4.31 21.98 -9.83
N ARG A 126 -3.57 22.82 -10.57
CA ARG A 126 -3.01 24.08 -10.04
C ARG A 126 -4.12 25.05 -9.62
N THR A 127 -5.16 25.19 -10.44
CA THR A 127 -6.31 26.04 -10.10
C THR A 127 -6.98 25.56 -8.82
N THR A 128 -7.21 24.25 -8.68
CA THR A 128 -7.80 23.66 -7.47
C THR A 128 -6.90 23.88 -6.25
N ALA A 129 -5.61 23.63 -6.39
CA ALA A 129 -4.65 23.84 -5.31
C ALA A 129 -4.61 25.29 -4.82
N GLN A 130 -4.61 26.26 -5.75
CA GLN A 130 -4.66 27.69 -5.44
C GLN A 130 -5.96 28.10 -4.74
N GLN A 131 -7.10 27.52 -5.15
CA GLN A 131 -8.38 27.76 -4.48
C GLN A 131 -8.38 27.21 -3.06
N LEU A 132 -7.87 25.98 -2.84
CA LEU A 132 -7.74 25.41 -1.51
C LEU A 132 -6.80 26.25 -0.64
N LYS A 133 -5.66 26.68 -1.19
CA LYS A 133 -4.73 27.56 -0.46
C LYS A 133 -5.36 28.88 -0.07
N ALA A 134 -6.16 29.50 -0.94
CA ALA A 134 -6.91 30.73 -0.65
C ALA A 134 -7.94 30.55 0.45
N GLN A 135 -8.44 29.32 0.66
CA GLN A 135 -9.34 28.96 1.75
C GLN A 135 -8.59 28.60 3.06
N GLY A 136 -7.27 28.69 3.09
CA GLY A 136 -6.46 28.36 4.24
C GLY A 136 -6.17 26.88 4.43
N VAL A 137 -6.37 26.06 3.37
CA VAL A 137 -6.00 24.64 3.39
C VAL A 137 -4.47 24.52 3.29
N GLU A 138 -3.91 23.62 4.08
CA GLU A 138 -2.48 23.31 4.09
C GLU A 138 -2.19 21.89 3.61
N TYR A 139 -3.08 20.95 3.89
CA TYR A 139 -2.93 19.52 3.58
C TYR A 139 -3.94 19.10 2.50
N ALA A 140 -3.45 18.62 1.37
CA ALA A 140 -4.27 18.12 0.27
C ALA A 140 -4.25 16.59 0.26
N VAL A 141 -5.38 15.96 0.57
CA VAL A 141 -5.52 14.51 0.68
C VAL A 141 -5.89 13.91 -0.68
N LEU A 142 -5.12 12.94 -1.12
CA LEU A 142 -5.35 12.18 -2.35
C LEU A 142 -5.56 10.71 -2.01
N THR A 143 -6.74 10.16 -2.34
CA THR A 143 -6.99 8.73 -2.21
C THR A 143 -6.25 7.97 -3.29
N LEU A 144 -5.17 7.28 -2.93
CA LEU A 144 -4.34 6.47 -3.83
C LEU A 144 -4.69 4.98 -3.79
N LYS A 145 -5.34 4.52 -2.71
CA LYS A 145 -5.94 3.17 -2.63
C LYS A 145 -7.25 3.22 -1.85
N ASP A 146 -8.33 2.75 -2.44
CA ASP A 146 -9.64 2.73 -1.81
C ASP A 146 -9.99 1.37 -1.14
N ALA A 147 -11.11 1.34 -0.42
CA ALA A 147 -11.62 0.15 0.26
C ALA A 147 -12.28 -0.88 -0.69
N ALA A 148 -12.38 -0.58 -1.99
CA ALA A 148 -12.76 -1.52 -3.03
C ALA A 148 -11.53 -2.22 -3.65
N GLY A 149 -10.32 -1.86 -3.19
CA GLY A 149 -9.05 -2.42 -3.63
C GLY A 149 -8.50 -1.77 -4.90
N ASN A 150 -9.12 -0.68 -5.38
CA ASN A 150 -8.59 0.07 -6.51
C ASN A 150 -7.36 0.86 -6.07
N ILE A 151 -6.32 0.82 -6.91
CA ILE A 151 -5.07 1.56 -6.76
C ILE A 151 -4.98 2.55 -7.90
N TYR A 152 -4.95 3.82 -7.57
CA TYR A 152 -5.09 4.93 -8.53
C TYR A 152 -3.75 5.42 -9.08
N TYR A 153 -2.64 4.74 -8.82
CA TYR A 153 -1.32 5.04 -9.36
C TYR A 153 -0.63 3.77 -9.88
N ALA A 154 0.45 3.92 -10.63
CA ALA A 154 1.19 2.81 -11.23
C ALA A 154 2.11 2.14 -10.19
N SER A 155 1.53 1.41 -9.23
CA SER A 155 2.28 0.70 -8.19
C SER A 155 3.19 -0.38 -8.75
N GLN A 156 4.39 -0.51 -8.16
CA GLN A 156 5.36 -1.56 -8.45
C GLN A 156 5.28 -2.72 -7.44
N VAL A 157 4.43 -2.61 -6.43
CA VAL A 157 4.21 -3.68 -5.45
C VAL A 157 3.47 -4.83 -6.14
N ALA A 158 4.09 -6.02 -6.19
CA ALA A 158 3.58 -7.14 -7.00
C ALA A 158 2.14 -7.56 -6.64
N ALA A 159 1.81 -7.58 -5.35
CA ALA A 159 0.47 -7.93 -4.88
C ALA A 159 -0.59 -6.87 -5.21
N ALA A 160 -0.18 -5.64 -5.51
CA ALA A 160 -1.05 -4.53 -5.90
C ALA A 160 -1.53 -4.60 -7.36
N ALA A 161 -0.84 -5.37 -8.21
CA ALA A 161 -1.03 -5.34 -9.67
C ALA A 161 -2.48 -5.54 -10.13
N GLY A 162 -3.26 -6.39 -9.43
CA GLY A 162 -4.67 -6.62 -9.75
C GLY A 162 -5.61 -5.47 -9.41
N GLY A 163 -5.17 -4.53 -8.58
CA GLY A 163 -5.96 -3.37 -8.13
C GLY A 163 -5.69 -2.09 -8.92
N ILE A 164 -4.63 -2.05 -9.73
CA ILE A 164 -4.29 -0.85 -10.50
C ILE A 164 -5.38 -0.55 -11.51
N VAL A 165 -5.91 0.66 -11.48
CA VAL A 165 -6.95 1.13 -12.41
C VAL A 165 -6.41 1.23 -13.84
N ALA A 166 -7.30 1.23 -14.85
CA ALA A 166 -6.89 1.24 -16.26
C ALA A 166 -6.11 2.51 -16.67
N GLU A 167 -6.41 3.62 -16.03
CA GLU A 167 -5.77 4.92 -16.24
C GLU A 167 -5.22 5.41 -14.91
N PRO A 168 -4.03 4.94 -14.48
CA PRO A 168 -3.44 5.33 -13.21
C PRO A 168 -2.91 6.78 -13.27
N LEU A 169 -3.04 7.49 -12.15
CA LEU A 169 -2.52 8.83 -11.97
C LEU A 169 -0.99 8.82 -11.91
N ASP A 170 -0.36 9.87 -12.40
CA ASP A 170 1.02 10.20 -12.05
C ASP A 170 1.05 10.88 -10.67
N ALA A 171 0.97 10.05 -9.62
CA ALA A 171 0.89 10.52 -8.25
C ALA A 171 2.14 11.36 -7.85
N GLY A 172 3.32 11.01 -8.37
CA GLY A 172 4.54 11.76 -8.11
C GLY A 172 4.50 13.17 -8.69
N HIS A 173 3.99 13.30 -9.91
CA HIS A 173 3.79 14.59 -10.57
C HIS A 173 2.74 15.44 -9.83
N ILE A 174 1.62 14.84 -9.43
CA ILE A 174 0.59 15.52 -8.63
C ILE A 174 1.17 16.02 -7.31
N ALA A 175 1.93 15.19 -6.58
CA ALA A 175 2.57 15.60 -5.33
C ALA A 175 3.55 16.77 -5.54
N ALA A 176 4.27 16.79 -6.67
CA ALA A 176 5.18 17.90 -7.01
C ALA A 176 4.42 19.21 -7.24
N ILE A 177 3.32 19.19 -8.01
CA ILE A 177 2.48 20.38 -8.26
C ILE A 177 1.88 20.90 -6.96
N LEU A 178 1.34 20.03 -6.11
CA LEU A 178 0.78 20.44 -4.81
C LEU A 178 1.82 21.19 -3.95
N ARG A 179 3.06 20.70 -3.90
CA ARG A 179 4.15 21.37 -3.18
C ARG A 179 4.56 22.70 -3.83
N GLU A 180 4.59 22.79 -5.16
CA GLU A 180 4.81 24.07 -5.86
C GLU A 180 3.78 25.12 -5.45
N GLU A 181 2.52 24.71 -5.31
CA GLU A 181 1.40 25.55 -4.87
C GLU A 181 1.34 25.71 -3.32
N LYS A 182 2.35 25.23 -2.59
CA LYS A 182 2.49 25.35 -1.12
C LYS A 182 1.43 24.58 -0.33
N LEU A 183 0.94 23.48 -0.86
CA LEU A 183 0.15 22.49 -0.15
C LEU A 183 1.01 21.28 0.21
N ILE A 184 0.71 20.65 1.34
CA ILE A 184 1.35 19.41 1.78
C ILE A 184 0.53 18.25 1.22
N PRO A 185 1.11 17.42 0.31
CA PRO A 185 0.39 16.28 -0.24
C PRO A 185 0.27 15.17 0.80
N VAL A 186 -0.94 14.62 0.94
CA VAL A 186 -1.26 13.51 1.85
C VAL A 186 -1.81 12.35 1.03
N ALA A 187 -1.19 11.16 1.14
CA ALA A 187 -1.72 9.95 0.52
C ALA A 187 -2.69 9.24 1.46
N GLN A 188 -3.86 8.85 0.97
CA GLN A 188 -4.80 8.01 1.71
C GLN A 188 -4.83 6.59 1.11
N LEU A 189 -4.62 5.58 1.96
CA LEU A 189 -4.58 4.17 1.58
C LEU A 189 -5.50 3.34 2.47
N ALA A 190 -6.40 2.54 1.89
CA ALA A 190 -7.13 1.52 2.63
C ALA A 190 -6.21 0.33 2.92
N ALA A 191 -6.10 -0.05 4.20
CA ALA A 191 -5.23 -1.14 4.65
C ALA A 191 -5.87 -2.52 4.41
N PHE A 192 -6.50 -3.12 5.43
CA PHE A 192 -6.95 -4.52 5.38
C PHE A 192 -8.27 -4.76 4.64
N LYS A 193 -9.05 -3.72 4.38
CA LYS A 193 -10.24 -3.85 3.53
C LYS A 193 -9.84 -3.72 2.06
N ASP A 194 -9.41 -4.84 1.51
CA ASP A 194 -8.94 -4.98 0.14
C ASP A 194 -9.52 -6.25 -0.47
N PRO A 195 -10.48 -6.16 -1.38
CA PRO A 195 -11.08 -7.33 -2.00
C PRO A 195 -10.28 -7.89 -3.19
N ILE A 196 -9.24 -7.23 -3.64
CA ILE A 196 -8.49 -7.57 -4.86
C ILE A 196 -7.20 -8.31 -4.52
N SER A 197 -6.32 -7.72 -3.71
CA SER A 197 -4.99 -8.27 -3.41
C SER A 197 -5.03 -9.68 -2.79
N PRO A 198 -6.01 -10.06 -1.92
CA PRO A 198 -6.15 -11.44 -1.44
C PRO A 198 -6.46 -12.47 -2.53
N ARG A 199 -6.93 -12.03 -3.70
CA ARG A 199 -7.15 -12.91 -4.86
C ARG A 199 -5.88 -13.09 -5.68
N THR A 200 -4.99 -12.10 -5.65
CA THR A 200 -3.67 -12.15 -6.30
C THR A 200 -2.70 -12.97 -5.47
N ASP A 201 -2.68 -12.73 -4.15
CA ASP A 201 -1.89 -13.51 -3.19
C ASP A 201 -2.76 -14.00 -2.02
N PRO A 202 -3.25 -15.25 -2.10
CA PRO A 202 -4.08 -15.83 -1.04
C PRO A 202 -3.37 -16.00 0.30
N SER A 203 -2.04 -15.93 0.39
CA SER A 203 -1.31 -16.01 1.66
C SER A 203 -1.61 -14.83 2.60
N MET A 204 -2.06 -13.72 2.02
CA MET A 204 -2.47 -12.52 2.74
C MET A 204 -3.94 -12.54 3.17
N ALA A 205 -4.71 -13.57 2.78
CA ALA A 205 -6.16 -13.58 2.93
C ALA A 205 -6.63 -14.15 4.28
N ILE A 206 -7.83 -13.73 4.68
CA ILE A 206 -8.64 -14.50 5.64
C ILE A 206 -9.23 -15.69 4.90
N HIS A 207 -9.11 -16.90 5.46
CA HIS A 207 -9.56 -18.12 4.82
C HIS A 207 -10.91 -18.62 5.38
N TYR A 208 -11.49 -19.55 4.65
CA TYR A 208 -12.62 -20.37 5.03
C TYR A 208 -12.23 -21.85 4.87
N ASN A 209 -12.34 -22.64 5.94
CA ASN A 209 -11.97 -24.06 5.95
C ASN A 209 -10.52 -24.32 5.40
N GLY A 210 -9.57 -23.49 5.79
CA GLY A 210 -8.14 -23.68 5.57
C GLY A 210 -7.59 -23.25 4.21
N SER A 211 -8.39 -23.21 3.14
CA SER A 211 -7.83 -22.92 1.80
C SER A 211 -8.66 -21.97 0.94
N ALA A 212 -9.99 -21.98 1.07
CA ALA A 212 -10.84 -21.08 0.31
C ALA A 212 -10.78 -19.66 0.91
N LEU A 213 -10.91 -18.63 0.08
CA LEU A 213 -11.04 -17.26 0.57
C LEU A 213 -12.33 -17.11 1.38
N TRP A 214 -12.23 -16.55 2.57
CA TRP A 214 -13.41 -16.13 3.31
C TRP A 214 -13.99 -14.86 2.66
N LEU A 215 -15.31 -14.80 2.54
CA LEU A 215 -16.02 -13.65 1.98
C LEU A 215 -16.96 -13.04 3.04
N ASP A 216 -17.03 -11.73 3.09
CA ASP A 216 -17.80 -10.95 4.06
C ASP A 216 -19.33 -11.05 3.88
N ALA A 217 -19.79 -11.59 2.75
CA ALA A 217 -21.19 -11.89 2.48
C ALA A 217 -21.35 -13.21 1.69
N GLN A 218 -22.53 -13.85 1.80
CA GLN A 218 -22.82 -15.08 1.04
C GLN A 218 -23.02 -14.82 -0.46
N LYS A 219 -23.55 -13.65 -0.81
CA LYS A 219 -23.76 -13.23 -2.20
C LYS A 219 -23.01 -11.95 -2.45
N ASN A 220 -22.18 -11.94 -3.48
CA ASN A 220 -21.33 -10.81 -3.85
C ASN A 220 -20.42 -10.32 -2.70
N GLY A 221 -20.00 -11.25 -1.83
CA GLY A 221 -19.07 -10.96 -0.76
C GLY A 221 -17.63 -10.76 -1.26
N ASN A 222 -16.87 -10.03 -0.49
CA ASN A 222 -15.50 -9.66 -0.78
C ASN A 222 -14.53 -10.36 0.20
N PRO A 223 -13.37 -10.82 -0.25
CA PRO A 223 -12.31 -11.24 0.64
C PRO A 223 -11.69 -10.02 1.32
N TRP A 224 -10.93 -10.27 2.38
CA TRP A 224 -10.21 -9.27 3.14
C TRP A 224 -8.78 -9.74 3.36
N LEU A 225 -7.86 -8.80 3.50
CA LEU A 225 -6.54 -9.07 4.03
C LEU A 225 -6.63 -9.51 5.49
N ASN A 226 -5.73 -10.39 5.89
CA ASN A 226 -5.69 -10.97 7.22
C ASN A 226 -4.66 -10.22 8.09
N PRO A 227 -5.06 -9.47 9.12
CA PRO A 227 -4.11 -8.80 10.00
C PRO A 227 -3.12 -9.75 10.71
N TYR A 228 -3.46 -11.02 10.89
CA TYR A 228 -2.51 -12.01 11.41
C TYR A 228 -1.47 -12.49 10.38
N SER A 229 -1.60 -12.10 9.11
CA SER A 229 -0.63 -12.44 8.07
C SER A 229 0.48 -11.39 8.01
N THR A 230 1.71 -11.78 8.30
CA THR A 230 2.89 -10.91 8.13
C THR A 230 2.97 -10.36 6.71
N ALA A 231 2.68 -11.20 5.69
CA ALA A 231 2.68 -10.75 4.30
C ALA A 231 1.63 -9.66 4.02
N ALA A 232 0.47 -9.69 4.71
CA ALA A 232 -0.53 -8.63 4.56
C ALA A 232 -0.07 -7.30 5.20
N VAL A 233 0.58 -7.36 6.35
CA VAL A 233 1.14 -6.16 7.01
C VAL A 233 2.31 -5.61 6.21
N GLU A 234 3.20 -6.47 5.70
CA GLU A 234 4.30 -6.07 4.81
C GLU A 234 3.78 -5.41 3.54
N TYR A 235 2.75 -5.98 2.90
CA TYR A 235 2.11 -5.40 1.72
C TYR A 235 1.57 -3.98 1.99
N VAL A 236 0.89 -3.75 3.12
CA VAL A 236 0.43 -2.41 3.50
C VAL A 236 1.62 -1.47 3.70
N GLY A 237 2.67 -1.93 4.37
CA GLY A 237 3.91 -1.17 4.56
C GLY A 237 4.61 -0.84 3.24
N ASP A 238 4.67 -1.78 2.29
CA ASP A 238 5.29 -1.56 0.98
C ASP A 238 4.56 -0.47 0.18
N LEU A 239 3.22 -0.45 0.23
CA LEU A 239 2.43 0.63 -0.38
C LEU A 239 2.70 1.99 0.29
N VAL A 240 2.82 2.04 1.63
CA VAL A 240 3.19 3.27 2.35
C VAL A 240 4.57 3.75 1.91
N GLU A 241 5.56 2.87 1.85
CA GLU A 241 6.91 3.21 1.42
C GLU A 241 6.94 3.73 -0.03
N GLU A 242 6.18 3.10 -0.92
CA GLU A 242 6.09 3.49 -2.32
C GLU A 242 5.50 4.90 -2.47
N VAL A 243 4.38 5.23 -1.81
CA VAL A 243 3.80 6.57 -1.89
C VAL A 243 4.69 7.64 -1.24
N GLN A 244 5.45 7.28 -0.20
CA GLN A 244 6.46 8.19 0.36
C GLN A 244 7.59 8.49 -0.66
N GLN A 245 8.03 7.50 -1.41
CA GLN A 245 9.02 7.69 -2.50
C GLN A 245 8.46 8.55 -3.63
N LEU A 246 7.14 8.53 -3.88
CA LEU A 246 6.45 9.42 -4.81
C LEU A 246 6.28 10.84 -4.25
N GLY A 247 6.65 11.05 -2.98
CA GLY A 247 6.68 12.37 -2.37
C GLY A 247 5.54 12.69 -1.44
N PHE A 248 4.77 11.73 -0.99
CA PHE A 248 3.77 11.93 0.06
C PHE A 248 4.41 11.66 1.43
N GLU A 249 4.84 12.72 2.13
CA GLU A 249 5.44 12.59 3.46
C GLU A 249 4.41 12.26 4.54
N GLN A 250 3.15 12.60 4.29
CA GLN A 250 2.01 12.29 5.14
C GLN A 250 1.21 11.16 4.50
N VAL A 251 0.98 10.07 5.23
CA VAL A 251 0.18 8.94 4.74
C VAL A 251 -0.90 8.59 5.74
N VAL A 252 -2.15 8.53 5.29
CA VAL A 252 -3.31 8.12 6.09
C VAL A 252 -3.68 6.68 5.77
N LEU A 253 -3.63 5.80 6.75
CA LEU A 253 -4.17 4.45 6.67
C LEU A 253 -5.61 4.42 7.17
N THR A 254 -6.53 4.07 6.30
CA THR A 254 -7.93 3.76 6.64
C THR A 254 -8.13 2.26 6.74
N ASN A 255 -9.20 1.81 7.35
CA ASN A 255 -9.57 0.38 7.45
C ASN A 255 -8.46 -0.53 8.06
N VAL A 256 -7.69 -0.01 9.01
CA VAL A 256 -6.80 -0.81 9.87
C VAL A 256 -7.66 -1.52 10.91
N GLN A 257 -8.38 -2.54 10.45
CA GLN A 257 -9.39 -3.23 11.23
C GLN A 257 -9.68 -4.62 10.67
N PHE A 258 -10.33 -5.46 11.46
CA PHE A 258 -10.88 -6.73 11.00
C PHE A 258 -12.24 -6.54 10.32
N PRO A 259 -12.69 -7.47 9.46
CA PRO A 259 -14.08 -7.54 9.05
C PRO A 259 -14.98 -7.91 10.22
N LYS A 260 -16.29 -7.78 10.02
CA LYS A 260 -17.28 -8.23 11.00
C LYS A 260 -17.02 -9.69 11.39
N LEU A 261 -17.02 -9.97 12.69
CA LEU A 261 -16.73 -11.30 13.23
C LEU A 261 -17.72 -12.36 12.70
N SER A 262 -17.18 -13.48 12.25
CA SER A 262 -17.91 -14.64 11.79
C SER A 262 -17.23 -15.93 12.25
N LYS A 263 -17.98 -16.93 12.62
CA LYS A 263 -17.46 -18.27 13.01
C LYS A 263 -16.75 -19.01 11.88
N LYS A 264 -16.84 -18.50 10.67
CA LYS A 264 -16.27 -19.13 9.46
C LYS A 264 -14.93 -18.50 9.04
N GLN A 265 -14.45 -17.50 9.79
CA GLN A 265 -13.16 -16.88 9.55
C GLN A 265 -12.06 -17.77 10.10
N ASP A 266 -11.12 -18.11 9.23
CA ASP A 266 -9.90 -18.82 9.56
C ASP A 266 -8.71 -17.88 9.34
N TYR A 267 -8.12 -17.45 10.42
CA TYR A 267 -6.97 -16.56 10.44
C TYR A 267 -5.63 -17.32 10.43
N GLY A 268 -5.66 -18.64 10.36
CA GLY A 268 -4.47 -19.48 10.50
C GLY A 268 -3.96 -19.53 11.95
N THR A 269 -2.65 -19.53 12.12
CA THR A 269 -2.01 -19.64 13.43
C THR A 269 -1.99 -18.30 14.13
N THR A 270 -2.90 -18.09 15.09
CA THR A 270 -2.95 -16.84 15.88
C THR A 270 -2.12 -16.86 17.14
N ASN A 271 -1.56 -18.02 17.54
CA ASN A 271 -0.83 -18.25 18.80
C ASN A 271 -1.57 -17.76 20.06
N GLY A 272 -2.90 -17.69 20.01
CA GLY A 272 -3.73 -17.19 21.11
C GLY A 272 -3.75 -15.68 21.27
N VAL A 273 -3.14 -14.92 20.36
CA VAL A 273 -3.20 -13.45 20.31
C VAL A 273 -4.62 -13.02 19.98
N SER A 274 -5.17 -12.07 20.72
CA SER A 274 -6.49 -11.49 20.44
C SER A 274 -6.46 -10.61 19.21
N ARG A 275 -7.62 -10.35 18.57
CA ARG A 275 -7.71 -9.44 17.41
C ARG A 275 -7.25 -8.02 17.78
N ALA A 276 -7.63 -7.54 18.94
CA ALA A 276 -7.21 -6.22 19.44
C ALA A 276 -5.68 -6.16 19.64
N ASP A 277 -5.08 -7.19 20.24
CA ASP A 277 -3.63 -7.22 20.45
C ASP A 277 -2.87 -7.39 19.13
N GLN A 278 -3.44 -8.10 18.15
CA GLN A 278 -2.87 -8.17 16.82
C GLN A 278 -2.87 -6.80 16.14
N LEU A 279 -3.99 -6.07 16.16
CA LEU A 279 -4.03 -4.71 15.59
C LEU A 279 -3.04 -3.77 16.28
N LYS A 280 -2.89 -3.86 17.60
CA LYS A 280 -1.85 -3.09 18.32
C LYS A 280 -0.45 -3.42 17.82
N ALA A 281 -0.17 -4.69 17.63
CA ALA A 281 1.15 -5.13 17.12
C ALA A 281 1.39 -4.64 15.68
N ASP A 282 0.38 -4.73 14.81
CA ASP A 282 0.47 -4.27 13.42
C ASP A 282 0.67 -2.74 13.35
N ILE A 283 -0.08 -1.98 14.14
CA ILE A 283 0.04 -0.53 14.24
C ILE A 283 1.44 -0.16 14.74
N ALA A 284 1.93 -0.79 15.81
CA ALA A 284 3.26 -0.54 16.33
C ALA A 284 4.34 -0.86 15.28
N ALA A 285 4.25 -2.00 14.60
CA ALA A 285 5.21 -2.40 13.57
C ALA A 285 5.23 -1.40 12.39
N LEU A 286 4.07 -0.91 11.96
CA LEU A 286 3.99 0.10 10.92
C LEU A 286 4.55 1.44 11.38
N GLN A 287 4.23 1.90 12.60
CA GLN A 287 4.79 3.12 13.17
C GLN A 287 6.32 3.04 13.29
N ASP A 288 6.86 1.93 13.78
CA ASP A 288 8.31 1.69 13.89
C ASP A 288 8.99 1.69 12.51
N ARG A 289 8.40 1.04 11.49
CA ARG A 289 8.94 0.98 10.12
C ARG A 289 9.11 2.37 9.52
N PHE A 290 8.21 3.28 9.83
CA PHE A 290 8.17 4.63 9.23
C PHE A 290 8.63 5.74 10.17
N SER A 291 9.10 5.41 11.37
CA SER A 291 9.68 6.37 12.30
C SER A 291 10.83 7.17 11.65
N GLY A 292 10.71 8.49 11.63
CA GLY A 292 11.69 9.39 11.01
C GLY A 292 11.71 9.40 9.47
N LYS A 293 10.77 8.72 8.81
CA LYS A 293 10.68 8.69 7.34
C LYS A 293 9.50 9.49 6.79
N GLY A 294 8.63 9.95 7.64
CA GLY A 294 7.38 10.64 7.32
C GLY A 294 6.36 10.39 8.41
N THR A 295 5.18 10.98 8.29
CA THR A 295 4.11 10.85 9.28
C THR A 295 3.07 9.85 8.82
N LEU A 296 2.87 8.78 9.60
CA LEU A 296 1.85 7.76 9.34
C LEU A 296 0.66 8.01 10.26
N TRP A 297 -0.50 8.25 9.66
CA TRP A 297 -1.77 8.48 10.32
C TRP A 297 -2.66 7.25 10.26
N PHE A 298 -3.45 7.04 11.30
CA PHE A 298 -4.50 6.02 11.33
C PHE A 298 -5.86 6.67 11.43
N SER A 299 -6.77 6.33 10.52
CA SER A 299 -8.09 6.95 10.48
C SER A 299 -9.17 6.03 11.04
N TYR A 300 -9.93 6.56 12.01
CA TYR A 300 -11.07 5.88 12.63
C TYR A 300 -12.26 6.83 12.77
N THR A 301 -13.47 6.28 12.80
CA THR A 301 -14.66 7.08 13.09
C THR A 301 -14.69 7.50 14.58
N LEU A 302 -15.39 8.59 14.88
CA LEU A 302 -15.61 9.04 16.25
C LEU A 302 -16.22 7.94 17.12
N ASP A 303 -17.15 7.15 16.56
CA ASP A 303 -17.76 6.02 17.27
C ASP A 303 -16.73 4.93 17.59
N GLN A 304 -15.86 4.59 16.63
CA GLN A 304 -14.77 3.63 16.86
C GLN A 304 -13.73 4.12 17.88
N CYS A 305 -13.51 5.42 17.97
CA CYS A 305 -12.61 5.98 18.97
C CYS A 305 -13.16 5.86 20.39
N LYS A 306 -14.47 6.06 20.55
CA LYS A 306 -15.16 6.07 21.87
C LYS A 306 -15.62 4.69 22.34
N ASN A 307 -16.01 3.83 21.41
CA ASN A 307 -16.70 2.58 21.69
C ASN A 307 -15.96 1.37 21.11
N SER A 308 -16.07 0.24 21.82
CA SER A 308 -15.67 -1.04 21.24
C SER A 308 -16.55 -1.38 20.04
N SER A 309 -15.94 -1.74 18.93
CA SER A 309 -16.65 -2.12 17.70
C SER A 309 -16.38 -3.58 17.34
N VAL A 310 -17.26 -4.18 16.55
CA VAL A 310 -17.06 -5.55 16.05
C VAL A 310 -15.85 -5.69 15.11
N ALA A 311 -15.30 -4.58 14.68
CA ALA A 311 -14.13 -4.53 13.79
C ALA A 311 -12.81 -4.42 14.56
N LEU A 312 -12.82 -3.84 15.77
CA LEU A 312 -11.63 -3.56 16.57
C LEU A 312 -11.60 -4.36 17.88
N ASP A 313 -12.74 -4.80 18.38
CA ASP A 313 -13.00 -5.43 19.69
C ASP A 313 -12.75 -4.50 20.89
N VAL A 314 -12.09 -3.36 20.69
CA VAL A 314 -11.78 -2.31 21.67
C VAL A 314 -12.00 -0.92 21.05
N PRO A 315 -12.04 0.16 21.83
CA PRO A 315 -11.99 1.51 21.29
C PRO A 315 -10.65 1.78 20.58
N ALA A 316 -10.69 2.46 19.43
CA ALA A 316 -9.49 2.75 18.63
C ALA A 316 -8.41 3.51 19.41
N LEU A 317 -8.80 4.39 20.34
CA LEU A 317 -7.88 5.10 21.24
C LEU A 317 -6.99 4.18 22.07
N THR A 318 -7.40 2.91 22.28
CA THR A 318 -6.61 1.93 23.05
C THR A 318 -5.63 1.13 22.19
N LEU A 319 -5.56 1.38 20.87
CA LEU A 319 -4.71 0.63 19.95
C LEU A 319 -3.24 1.09 19.89
N GLY A 320 -2.87 2.18 20.61
CA GLY A 320 -1.50 2.69 20.62
C GLY A 320 -1.15 3.51 19.37
N VAL A 321 -2.14 4.18 18.78
CA VAL A 321 -1.96 5.07 17.62
C VAL A 321 -1.29 6.37 18.07
N GLN A 322 -0.21 6.76 17.39
CA GLN A 322 0.47 8.03 17.65
C GLN A 322 -0.18 9.21 16.90
N ASN A 323 -0.50 9.01 15.62
CA ASN A 323 -1.13 10.05 14.80
C ASN A 323 -2.53 9.60 14.39
N LEU A 324 -3.54 10.25 14.90
CA LEU A 324 -4.95 9.85 14.77
C LEU A 324 -5.74 10.87 13.95
N LEU A 325 -6.37 10.39 12.87
CA LEU A 325 -7.37 11.13 12.12
C LEU A 325 -8.75 10.57 12.50
N VAL A 326 -9.59 11.42 13.10
CA VAL A 326 -10.95 11.05 13.49
C VAL A 326 -11.94 11.57 12.46
N THR A 327 -12.76 10.68 11.90
CA THR A 327 -13.87 11.07 11.02
C THR A 327 -15.19 11.09 11.78
N SER A 328 -16.03 12.08 11.52
CA SER A 328 -17.35 12.22 12.11
C SER A 328 -18.41 12.49 11.05
N ASP A 329 -19.52 11.75 11.08
CA ASP A 329 -20.67 11.96 10.19
C ASP A 329 -21.53 13.17 10.61
N ALA A 330 -21.21 13.79 11.74
CA ALA A 330 -21.90 14.98 12.26
C ALA A 330 -20.88 16.04 12.66
N ALA A 331 -21.29 17.30 12.62
CA ALA A 331 -20.51 18.38 13.19
C ALA A 331 -20.30 18.15 14.68
N MET A 332 -19.10 18.43 15.15
CA MET A 332 -18.73 18.33 16.56
C MET A 332 -18.76 19.73 17.20
N ASP A 333 -19.42 19.84 18.35
CA ASP A 333 -19.35 21.04 19.17
C ASP A 333 -18.03 21.11 19.95
N ALA A 334 -17.76 22.25 20.55
CA ALA A 334 -16.52 22.49 21.27
C ALA A 334 -16.33 21.51 22.46
N ASP A 335 -17.40 21.16 23.17
CA ASP A 335 -17.34 20.25 24.32
C ASP A 335 -16.99 18.80 23.85
N ALA A 336 -17.56 18.36 22.73
CA ALA A 336 -17.26 17.06 22.14
C ALA A 336 -15.83 16.99 21.59
N LEU A 337 -15.33 18.06 20.99
CA LEU A 337 -13.94 18.18 20.52
C LEU A 337 -12.97 18.13 21.70
N GLN A 338 -13.20 18.92 22.75
CA GLN A 338 -12.35 18.92 23.93
C GLN A 338 -12.36 17.58 24.66
N ALA A 339 -13.51 16.91 24.74
CA ALA A 339 -13.59 15.59 25.34
C ALA A 339 -12.80 14.53 24.52
N LEU A 340 -12.84 14.62 23.19
CA LEU A 340 -12.04 13.76 22.31
C LEU A 340 -10.54 14.04 22.47
N GLU A 341 -10.14 15.31 22.51
CA GLU A 341 -8.76 15.72 22.69
C GLU A 341 -8.18 15.21 24.02
N THR A 342 -8.93 15.39 25.11
CA THR A 342 -8.54 14.86 26.43
C THR A 342 -8.36 13.34 26.38
N ALA A 343 -9.33 12.63 25.81
CA ALA A 343 -9.26 11.17 25.71
C ALA A 343 -8.10 10.69 24.81
N ALA A 344 -7.80 11.40 23.73
CA ALA A 344 -6.68 11.10 22.85
C ALA A 344 -5.34 11.32 23.56
N THR A 345 -5.20 12.44 24.28
CA THR A 345 -4.01 12.76 25.09
C THR A 345 -3.78 11.69 26.17
N ASP A 346 -4.82 11.32 26.92
CA ASP A 346 -4.75 10.26 27.93
C ASP A 346 -4.37 8.90 27.35
N ALA A 347 -4.72 8.66 26.09
CA ALA A 347 -4.37 7.44 25.35
C ALA A 347 -2.96 7.46 24.73
N GLY A 348 -2.22 8.57 24.84
CA GLY A 348 -0.88 8.73 24.29
C GLY A 348 -0.84 9.04 22.80
N VAL A 349 -1.94 9.58 22.23
CA VAL A 349 -1.96 10.10 20.86
C VAL A 349 -1.12 11.37 20.81
N GLU A 350 -0.13 11.41 19.92
CA GLU A 350 0.78 12.55 19.76
C GLU A 350 0.19 13.62 18.83
N ASN A 351 -0.52 13.20 17.77
CA ASN A 351 -1.15 14.10 16.81
C ASN A 351 -2.60 13.68 16.57
N LEU A 352 -3.52 14.65 16.71
CA LEU A 352 -4.94 14.45 16.50
C LEU A 352 -5.47 15.44 15.46
N THR A 353 -6.22 14.97 14.50
CA THR A 353 -7.00 15.81 13.59
C THR A 353 -8.40 15.25 13.42
N VAL A 354 -9.39 16.11 13.17
CA VAL A 354 -10.81 15.74 13.06
C VAL A 354 -11.37 16.19 11.73
N HIS A 355 -11.99 15.26 11.02
CA HIS A 355 -12.69 15.50 9.78
C HIS A 355 -14.19 15.33 9.99
N ALA A 356 -14.97 16.39 9.82
CA ALA A 356 -16.43 16.36 9.92
C ALA A 356 -17.05 16.18 8.53
N ALA A 357 -18.06 15.30 8.42
CA ALA A 357 -18.59 14.83 7.13
C ALA A 357 -19.32 15.89 6.30
N ASP A 358 -19.81 16.95 6.90
CA ASP A 358 -20.47 18.08 6.22
C ASP A 358 -19.49 19.17 5.76
N ARG A 359 -18.19 18.93 5.94
CA ARG A 359 -17.12 19.85 5.56
C ARG A 359 -16.11 19.14 4.67
N PHE A 360 -15.68 19.84 3.65
CA PHE A 360 -14.58 19.42 2.78
C PHE A 360 -13.21 19.56 3.46
N GLU A 361 -13.19 20.03 4.69
CA GLU A 361 -12.01 20.39 5.45
C GLU A 361 -11.92 19.61 6.74
N THR A 362 -10.71 19.29 7.13
CA THR A 362 -10.41 18.75 8.45
C THR A 362 -10.13 19.90 9.39
N ASP A 363 -10.92 20.04 10.45
CA ASP A 363 -10.67 21.03 11.46
C ASP A 363 -9.56 20.54 12.40
N ARG A 364 -8.63 21.43 12.70
CA ARG A 364 -7.64 21.23 13.72
C ARG A 364 -8.32 21.33 15.09
N VAL A 365 -8.08 20.37 15.96
CA VAL A 365 -8.39 20.48 17.37
C VAL A 365 -7.28 21.34 18.00
N SER A 366 -7.54 22.62 18.17
CA SER A 366 -6.63 23.51 18.90
C SER A 366 -6.96 23.48 20.38
N GLY A 367 -6.00 23.16 21.21
CA GLY A 367 -6.09 23.29 22.65
C GLY A 367 -6.12 24.74 23.11
#